data_22efe0da08d12b9f3f33eaae18f16a90
#
_entry.id   22efe0da08d12b9f3f33eaae18f16a90
#
_cell.length_a   1.000
_cell.length_b   1.000
_cell.length_c   1.000
_cell.angle_alpha   90.00
_cell.angle_beta   90.00
_cell.angle_gamma   90.00
#
_symmetry.space_group_name_H-M   'P 1'
#
loop_
_entity.id
_entity.type
_entity.pdbx_description
1 polymer ?
#
loop_
_entity_poly.entity_id
_entity_poly.type
_entity_poly.pdbx_seq_one_letter_code
_entity_poly.pdbx_strand_id
1 'polypeptide(L)'
;SPYDTVATPAHMVQRRYHIEHAKCVSVSSACSSFINAMEIAQGYFALGKATKALIIGAEHNTAYANENDPQSGHLWGDGAVAFFVSAGNYSGHDPRIIDIYTQGLGHIGKAAEAVYLRPQNGGIGMPEGRDVFINACHYMVEALEKVTQSYGKTVQDLNWISSHQANQRIIKTIARQTDIPEERFLMNIEQRGNTGSPSCAISLSENLHKVKPGDLVGLTVFGGGY
;
A
#
# COMPACT_ATOMS: atom_id res chain seq x y z
N SER A 1 -10.30 -4.76 -2.48
CA SER A 1 -11.70 -5.24 -2.45
C SER A 1 -11.87 -6.38 -3.45
N PRO A 2 -12.44 -7.51 -3.04
CA PRO A 2 -12.55 -8.68 -3.91
C PRO A 2 -13.64 -8.46 -4.97
N TYR A 3 -13.29 -8.69 -6.24
CA TYR A 3 -14.30 -8.84 -7.30
C TYR A 3 -14.97 -10.23 -7.21
N ASP A 4 -14.16 -11.23 -6.93
CA ASP A 4 -14.58 -12.62 -6.76
C ASP A 4 -13.62 -13.29 -5.77
N THR A 5 -14.14 -14.11 -4.87
CA THR A 5 -13.35 -14.80 -3.85
C THR A 5 -12.75 -16.13 -4.35
N VAL A 6 -13.19 -16.62 -5.49
CA VAL A 6 -12.74 -17.89 -6.11
C VAL A 6 -11.94 -17.63 -7.39
N ALA A 7 -12.54 -16.93 -8.37
CA ALA A 7 -11.87 -16.55 -9.60
C ALA A 7 -11.04 -15.27 -9.38
N THR A 8 -9.78 -15.41 -9.02
CA THR A 8 -8.97 -14.28 -8.59
C THR A 8 -8.66 -13.30 -9.74
N PRO A 9 -8.59 -11.98 -9.46
CA PRO A 9 -8.25 -10.96 -10.46
C PRO A 9 -6.95 -11.23 -11.21
N ALA A 10 -5.95 -11.83 -10.56
CA ALA A 10 -4.69 -12.19 -11.21
C ALA A 10 -4.87 -13.12 -12.42
N HIS A 11 -5.72 -14.16 -12.29
CA HIS A 11 -6.05 -15.07 -13.41
C HIS A 11 -6.88 -14.37 -14.49
N MET A 12 -7.74 -13.43 -14.11
CA MET A 12 -8.51 -12.64 -15.07
C MET A 12 -7.61 -11.76 -15.95
N VAL A 13 -6.62 -11.10 -15.32
CA VAL A 13 -5.59 -10.32 -16.04
C VAL A 13 -4.77 -11.22 -16.95
N GLN A 14 -4.29 -12.37 -16.42
CA GLN A 14 -3.55 -13.35 -17.21
C GLN A 14 -4.32 -13.75 -18.48
N ARG A 15 -5.58 -14.12 -18.34
CA ARG A 15 -6.45 -14.49 -19.46
C ARG A 15 -6.67 -13.34 -20.43
N ARG A 16 -6.95 -12.14 -19.92
CA ARG A 16 -7.25 -10.95 -20.74
C ARG A 16 -6.08 -10.55 -21.63
N TYR A 17 -4.86 -10.69 -21.12
CA TYR A 17 -3.64 -10.27 -21.83
C TYR A 17 -2.84 -11.45 -22.42
N HIS A 18 -3.41 -12.65 -22.43
CA HIS A 18 -2.79 -13.86 -22.99
C HIS A 18 -1.37 -14.15 -22.45
N ILE A 19 -1.19 -14.02 -21.14
CA ILE A 19 0.09 -14.24 -20.46
C ILE A 19 0.22 -15.73 -20.10
N GLU A 20 0.72 -16.57 -21.01
CA GLU A 20 0.62 -18.03 -20.89
C GLU A 20 1.49 -18.65 -19.78
N HIS A 21 2.63 -18.08 -19.46
CA HIS A 21 3.63 -18.71 -18.57
C HIS A 21 3.78 -18.02 -17.20
N ALA A 22 2.92 -17.08 -16.85
CA ALA A 22 2.97 -16.42 -15.56
C ALA A 22 2.34 -17.26 -14.44
N LYS A 23 2.94 -17.18 -13.25
CA LYS A 23 2.30 -17.63 -12.01
C LYS A 23 1.34 -16.54 -11.55
N CYS A 24 0.12 -16.93 -11.21
CA CYS A 24 -0.89 -16.00 -10.71
C CYS A 24 -1.07 -16.20 -9.20
N VAL A 25 -0.95 -15.11 -8.45
CA VAL A 25 -1.14 -15.07 -7.00
C VAL A 25 -2.01 -13.87 -6.67
N SER A 26 -3.03 -14.06 -5.84
CA SER A 26 -3.77 -12.96 -5.23
C SER A 26 -3.39 -12.84 -3.77
N VAL A 27 -3.09 -11.62 -3.33
CA VAL A 27 -2.66 -11.30 -1.97
C VAL A 27 -3.73 -10.44 -1.30
N SER A 28 -4.12 -10.81 -0.10
CA SER A 28 -5.05 -10.03 0.72
C SER A 28 -4.48 -9.84 2.12
N SER A 29 -4.03 -8.64 2.41
CA SER A 29 -3.61 -8.13 3.71
C SER A 29 -4.09 -6.68 3.86
N ALA A 30 -5.33 -6.44 3.48
CA ALA A 30 -5.98 -5.12 3.47
C ALA A 30 -5.10 -4.07 2.76
N CYS A 31 -4.94 -2.88 3.36
CA CYS A 31 -4.22 -1.76 2.73
C CYS A 31 -2.72 -2.01 2.54
N SER A 32 -2.13 -3.05 3.16
CA SER A 32 -0.73 -3.43 2.96
C SER A 32 -0.52 -4.43 1.82
N SER A 33 -1.57 -4.93 1.19
CA SER A 33 -1.50 -5.99 0.16
C SER A 33 -0.53 -5.69 -0.98
N PHE A 34 -0.43 -4.42 -1.42
CA PHE A 34 0.45 -4.05 -2.53
C PHE A 34 1.94 -4.21 -2.14
N ILE A 35 2.32 -3.76 -0.94
CA ILE A 35 3.70 -3.91 -0.44
C ILE A 35 4.02 -5.38 -0.15
N ASN A 36 3.08 -6.13 0.44
CA ASN A 36 3.26 -7.56 0.65
C ASN A 36 3.41 -8.34 -0.67
N ALA A 37 2.70 -7.93 -1.72
CA ALA A 37 2.87 -8.51 -3.06
C ALA A 37 4.26 -8.21 -3.65
N MET A 38 4.84 -7.04 -3.36
CA MET A 38 6.22 -6.70 -3.76
C MET A 38 7.24 -7.60 -3.04
N GLU A 39 7.06 -7.85 -1.74
CA GLU A 39 7.92 -8.75 -0.95
C GLU A 39 7.82 -10.20 -1.45
N ILE A 40 6.62 -10.68 -1.76
CA ILE A 40 6.40 -11.99 -2.38
C ILE A 40 7.15 -12.09 -3.73
N ALA A 41 7.07 -11.07 -4.57
CA ALA A 41 7.80 -11.04 -5.84
C ALA A 41 9.33 -11.08 -5.62
N GLN A 42 9.84 -10.34 -4.63
CA GLN A 42 11.26 -10.38 -4.23
C GLN A 42 11.66 -11.80 -3.81
N GLY A 43 10.82 -12.49 -3.04
CA GLY A 43 11.04 -13.90 -2.68
C GLY A 43 11.10 -14.82 -3.90
N TYR A 44 10.22 -14.66 -4.89
CA TYR A 44 10.28 -15.41 -6.16
C TYR A 44 11.56 -15.13 -6.94
N PHE A 45 12.05 -13.89 -6.93
CA PHE A 45 13.31 -13.52 -7.59
C PHE A 45 14.50 -14.13 -6.87
N ALA A 46 14.57 -14.05 -5.56
CA ALA A 46 15.64 -14.64 -4.75
C ALA A 46 15.74 -16.17 -4.91
N LEU A 47 14.61 -16.85 -5.08
CA LEU A 47 14.55 -18.29 -5.34
C LEU A 47 14.77 -18.68 -6.81
N GLY A 48 15.03 -17.73 -7.71
CA GLY A 48 15.17 -17.97 -9.13
C GLY A 48 13.89 -18.50 -9.82
N LYS A 49 12.73 -18.35 -9.21
CA LYS A 49 11.45 -18.85 -9.72
C LYS A 49 10.76 -17.88 -10.69
N ALA A 50 11.20 -16.64 -10.71
CA ALA A 50 10.77 -15.60 -11.64
C ALA A 50 11.90 -14.57 -11.80
N THR A 51 11.88 -13.84 -12.90
CA THR A 51 12.80 -12.72 -13.17
C THR A 51 12.04 -11.41 -13.40
N LYS A 52 10.73 -11.50 -13.59
CA LYS A 52 9.82 -10.36 -13.80
C LYS A 52 8.51 -10.61 -13.07
N ALA A 53 7.88 -9.56 -12.59
CA ALA A 53 6.56 -9.63 -12.01
C ALA A 53 5.75 -8.38 -12.40
N LEU A 54 4.47 -8.57 -12.64
CA LEU A 54 3.48 -7.51 -12.75
C LEU A 54 2.69 -7.49 -11.43
N ILE A 55 2.86 -6.46 -10.64
CA ILE A 55 2.19 -6.28 -9.36
C ILE A 55 1.06 -5.29 -9.56
N ILE A 56 -0.16 -5.72 -9.32
CA ILE A 56 -1.36 -4.93 -9.53
C ILE A 56 -2.08 -4.73 -8.20
N GLY A 57 -2.29 -3.49 -7.80
CA GLY A 57 -3.22 -3.10 -6.76
C GLY A 57 -4.47 -2.54 -7.41
N ALA A 58 -5.64 -3.07 -7.07
CA ALA A 58 -6.92 -2.59 -7.59
C ALA A 58 -8.01 -2.70 -6.53
N GLU A 59 -8.69 -1.59 -6.30
CA GLU A 59 -9.75 -1.50 -5.32
C GLU A 59 -10.98 -0.84 -5.92
N HIS A 60 -12.14 -1.42 -5.63
CA HIS A 60 -13.45 -0.84 -5.89
C HIS A 60 -14.18 -0.74 -4.55
N ASN A 61 -13.66 0.12 -3.67
CA ASN A 61 -14.15 0.26 -2.30
C ASN A 61 -15.54 0.86 -2.24
N THR A 62 -15.87 1.74 -3.20
CA THR A 62 -17.20 2.37 -3.25
C THR A 62 -18.33 1.36 -3.46
N ALA A 63 -18.05 0.20 -4.10
CA ALA A 63 -19.02 -0.88 -4.22
C ALA A 63 -19.37 -1.55 -2.87
N TYR A 64 -18.52 -1.37 -1.87
CA TYR A 64 -18.66 -1.97 -0.54
C TYR A 64 -18.81 -0.92 0.58
N ALA A 65 -18.71 0.36 0.26
CA ALA A 65 -18.86 1.43 1.22
C ALA A 65 -20.32 1.51 1.72
N ASN A 66 -20.47 1.71 3.02
CA ASN A 66 -21.78 2.04 3.59
C ASN A 66 -21.90 3.57 3.66
N GLU A 67 -22.53 4.17 2.67
CA GLU A 67 -22.71 5.63 2.58
C GLU A 67 -23.51 6.22 3.76
N ASN A 68 -24.29 5.39 4.46
CA ASN A 68 -25.05 5.80 5.65
C ASN A 68 -24.20 5.75 6.93
N ASP A 69 -22.95 5.29 6.88
CA ASP A 69 -22.04 5.33 8.02
C ASP A 69 -21.40 6.73 8.12
N PRO A 70 -21.79 7.55 9.12
CA PRO A 70 -21.26 8.90 9.28
C PRO A 70 -19.78 8.94 9.63
N GLN A 71 -19.22 7.81 10.11
CA GLN A 71 -17.82 7.74 10.55
C GLN A 71 -16.86 7.39 9.41
N SER A 72 -17.23 6.47 8.54
CA SER A 72 -16.33 5.94 7.54
C SER A 72 -16.86 5.93 6.10
N GLY A 73 -18.17 6.10 5.89
CA GLY A 73 -18.78 6.00 4.56
C GLY A 73 -18.18 6.95 3.53
N HIS A 74 -17.78 8.14 3.96
CA HIS A 74 -17.21 9.19 3.12
C HIS A 74 -15.70 9.05 2.84
N LEU A 75 -15.02 8.05 3.41
CA LEU A 75 -13.56 7.94 3.32
C LEU A 75 -13.09 7.25 2.03
N TRP A 76 -13.91 6.35 1.50
CA TRP A 76 -13.49 5.35 0.53
C TRP A 76 -13.45 5.90 -0.91
N GLY A 77 -12.44 5.47 -1.64
CA GLY A 77 -12.26 5.76 -3.05
C GLY A 77 -11.80 4.52 -3.83
N ASP A 78 -11.93 4.59 -5.14
CA ASP A 78 -11.55 3.54 -6.07
C ASP A 78 -10.24 3.90 -6.75
N GLY A 79 -9.44 2.87 -7.09
CA GLY A 79 -8.20 3.09 -7.80
C GLY A 79 -7.47 1.82 -8.17
N ALA A 80 -6.62 1.93 -9.17
CA ALA A 80 -5.75 0.83 -9.59
C ALA A 80 -4.38 1.37 -9.98
N VAL A 81 -3.36 0.56 -9.74
CA VAL A 81 -1.97 0.80 -10.12
C VAL A 81 -1.31 -0.51 -10.52
N ALA A 82 -0.35 -0.44 -11.41
CA ALA A 82 0.45 -1.58 -11.79
C ALA A 82 1.93 -1.21 -11.78
N PHE A 83 2.75 -2.02 -11.10
CA PHE A 83 4.22 -1.93 -11.15
C PHE A 83 4.75 -3.15 -11.90
N PHE A 84 5.51 -2.88 -12.94
CA PHE A 84 6.29 -3.90 -13.60
C PHE A 84 7.69 -3.92 -12.98
N VAL A 85 8.02 -5.00 -12.30
CA VAL A 85 9.30 -5.15 -11.58
C VAL A 85 10.13 -6.29 -12.14
N SER A 86 11.45 -6.17 -12.02
CA SER A 86 12.39 -7.16 -12.55
C SER A 86 13.53 -7.40 -11.57
N ALA A 87 14.09 -8.62 -11.60
CA ALA A 87 15.25 -8.99 -10.80
C ALA A 87 16.57 -8.36 -11.26
N GLY A 88 16.59 -7.70 -12.42
CA GLY A 88 17.77 -7.08 -13.00
C GLY A 88 17.54 -5.62 -13.37
N ASN A 89 18.63 -4.92 -13.60
CA ASN A 89 18.61 -3.55 -14.11
C ASN A 89 18.57 -3.57 -15.64
N TYR A 90 17.41 -3.25 -16.22
CA TYR A 90 17.17 -3.34 -17.65
C TYR A 90 17.38 -2.03 -18.41
N SER A 91 17.15 -0.88 -17.77
CA SER A 91 17.27 0.42 -18.46
C SER A 91 18.39 1.31 -17.93
N GLY A 92 18.90 1.06 -16.73
CA GLY A 92 19.84 1.94 -16.04
C GLY A 92 19.21 3.20 -15.45
N HIS A 93 17.94 3.45 -15.75
CA HIS A 93 17.17 4.61 -15.31
C HIS A 93 15.98 4.26 -14.43
N ASP A 94 15.66 2.96 -14.30
CA ASP A 94 14.53 2.50 -13.51
C ASP A 94 14.81 2.70 -12.01
N PRO A 95 13.78 3.08 -11.22
CA PRO A 95 13.88 3.10 -9.77
C PRO A 95 14.26 1.72 -9.24
N ARG A 96 15.15 1.67 -8.26
CA ARG A 96 15.55 0.43 -7.61
C ARG A 96 14.82 0.28 -6.29
N ILE A 97 14.17 -0.86 -6.08
CA ILE A 97 13.69 -1.28 -4.77
C ILE A 97 14.93 -1.67 -3.94
N ILE A 98 15.17 -0.93 -2.87
CA ILE A 98 16.36 -1.10 -2.02
C ILE A 98 16.08 -2.18 -0.98
N ASP A 99 14.96 -2.04 -0.25
CA ASP A 99 14.54 -2.97 0.79
C ASP A 99 13.03 -2.93 0.96
N ILE A 100 12.46 -3.99 1.53
CA ILE A 100 11.05 -4.12 1.87
C ILE A 100 10.98 -4.69 3.28
N TYR A 101 10.18 -4.05 4.13
CA TYR A 101 9.86 -4.53 5.47
C TYR A 101 8.36 -4.66 5.62
N THR A 102 7.89 -5.83 6.04
CA THR A 102 6.50 -6.08 6.41
C THR A 102 6.41 -6.76 7.77
N GLN A 103 5.31 -6.54 8.47
CA GLN A 103 5.06 -7.15 9.78
C GLN A 103 3.57 -7.39 9.97
N GLY A 104 3.20 -8.51 10.58
CA GLY A 104 1.85 -8.76 11.06
C GLY A 104 1.67 -8.24 12.49
N LEU A 105 0.66 -7.41 12.69
CA LEU A 105 0.35 -6.74 13.97
C LEU A 105 -1.02 -7.16 14.53
N GLY A 106 -1.54 -8.31 14.12
CA GLY A 106 -2.86 -8.79 14.53
C GLY A 106 -3.06 -8.98 16.05
N HIS A 107 -1.99 -8.88 16.84
CA HIS A 107 -2.03 -8.90 18.31
C HIS A 107 -2.10 -7.49 18.94
N ILE A 108 -2.07 -6.42 18.14
CA ILE A 108 -2.08 -5.04 18.59
C ILE A 108 -3.49 -4.44 18.52
N GLY A 109 -3.86 -3.64 19.52
CA GLY A 109 -5.09 -2.88 19.55
C GLY A 109 -6.34 -3.71 19.29
N LYS A 110 -7.24 -3.20 18.47
CA LYS A 110 -8.48 -3.87 18.06
C LYS A 110 -8.35 -4.72 16.79
N ALA A 111 -7.24 -4.58 16.09
CA ALA A 111 -6.88 -5.41 14.94
C ALA A 111 -8.05 -5.69 13.98
N ALA A 112 -8.43 -6.97 13.83
CA ALA A 112 -9.48 -7.41 12.90
C ALA A 112 -10.89 -6.90 13.26
N GLU A 113 -11.10 -6.36 14.47
CA GLU A 113 -12.38 -5.76 14.86
C GLU A 113 -12.44 -4.25 14.58
N ALA A 114 -11.31 -3.63 14.30
CA ALA A 114 -11.23 -2.19 14.09
C ALA A 114 -11.74 -1.74 12.72
N VAL A 115 -11.45 -2.51 11.67
CA VAL A 115 -11.96 -2.30 10.31
C VAL A 115 -12.12 -3.65 9.60
N TYR A 116 -13.23 -3.84 8.91
CA TYR A 116 -13.55 -5.11 8.25
C TYR A 116 -14.46 -4.92 7.04
N LEU A 117 -14.45 -5.92 6.16
CA LEU A 117 -15.47 -6.15 5.13
C LEU A 117 -16.05 -7.54 5.32
N ARG A 118 -17.22 -7.64 5.95
CA ARG A 118 -17.91 -8.91 6.22
C ARG A 118 -19.19 -8.99 5.39
N PRO A 119 -19.43 -10.09 4.66
CA PRO A 119 -20.62 -10.22 3.80
C PRO A 119 -21.94 -10.02 4.56
N GLN A 120 -22.00 -10.46 5.82
CA GLN A 120 -23.19 -10.34 6.67
C GLN A 120 -23.47 -8.92 7.16
N ASN A 121 -22.50 -8.03 7.09
CA ASN A 121 -22.59 -6.70 7.68
C ASN A 121 -22.86 -5.60 6.63
N GLY A 122 -23.14 -5.97 5.40
CA GLY A 122 -23.59 -5.05 4.36
C GLY A 122 -22.56 -4.03 3.89
N GLY A 123 -21.27 -4.26 4.10
CA GLY A 123 -20.24 -3.37 3.59
C GLY A 123 -19.00 -3.23 4.48
N ILE A 124 -18.17 -2.24 4.16
CA ILE A 124 -16.98 -1.91 4.95
C ILE A 124 -17.42 -1.20 6.23
N GLY A 125 -16.98 -1.70 7.37
CA GLY A 125 -17.17 -1.07 8.67
C GLY A 125 -15.83 -0.70 9.30
N MET A 126 -15.78 0.46 9.97
CA MET A 126 -14.61 0.93 10.74
C MET A 126 -15.07 1.45 12.11
N PRO A 127 -15.57 0.57 13.00
CA PRO A 127 -16.09 1.00 14.29
C PRO A 127 -15.03 1.58 15.23
N GLU A 128 -13.78 1.16 15.08
CA GLU A 128 -12.67 1.56 15.95
C GLU A 128 -11.65 2.46 15.23
N GLY A 129 -12.14 3.45 14.48
CA GLY A 129 -11.29 4.35 13.68
C GLY A 129 -10.20 5.09 14.49
N ARG A 130 -10.43 5.34 15.80
CA ARG A 130 -9.43 5.92 16.69
C ARG A 130 -8.26 4.97 16.94
N ASP A 131 -8.54 3.69 17.15
CA ASP A 131 -7.53 2.65 17.35
C ASP A 131 -6.66 2.49 16.09
N VAL A 132 -7.30 2.41 14.92
CA VAL A 132 -6.63 2.43 13.62
C VAL A 132 -5.70 3.64 13.47
N PHE A 133 -6.20 4.84 13.81
CA PHE A 133 -5.43 6.08 13.69
C PHE A 133 -4.16 6.06 14.54
N ILE A 134 -4.27 5.69 15.82
CA ILE A 134 -3.14 5.68 16.76
C ILE A 134 -2.08 4.68 16.30
N ASN A 135 -2.50 3.47 15.97
CA ASN A 135 -1.58 2.41 15.55
C ASN A 135 -0.95 2.72 14.19
N ALA A 136 -1.71 3.25 13.22
CA ALA A 136 -1.18 3.67 11.93
C ALA A 136 -0.08 4.74 12.09
N CYS A 137 -0.31 5.78 12.90
CA CYS A 137 0.68 6.82 13.12
C CYS A 137 1.97 6.29 13.75
N HIS A 138 1.88 5.27 14.61
CA HIS A 138 3.05 4.67 15.26
C HIS A 138 3.79 3.72 14.32
N TYR A 139 3.11 2.71 13.80
CA TYR A 139 3.76 1.63 13.06
C TYR A 139 4.20 2.01 11.65
N MET A 140 3.58 3.00 11.03
CA MET A 140 4.05 3.52 9.75
C MET A 140 5.39 4.26 9.88
N VAL A 141 5.61 4.95 11.01
CA VAL A 141 6.92 5.56 11.32
C VAL A 141 7.94 4.48 11.63
N GLU A 142 7.61 3.54 12.50
CA GLU A 142 8.50 2.42 12.84
C GLU A 142 8.95 1.62 11.61
N ALA A 143 8.03 1.38 10.67
CA ALA A 143 8.36 0.70 9.41
C ALA A 143 9.33 1.50 8.54
N LEU A 144 9.16 2.83 8.44
CA LEU A 144 10.10 3.70 7.74
C LEU A 144 11.48 3.68 8.42
N GLU A 145 11.52 3.74 9.75
CA GLU A 145 12.77 3.67 10.51
C GLU A 145 13.50 2.34 10.26
N LYS A 146 12.79 1.22 10.34
CA LYS A 146 13.38 -0.12 10.11
C LYS A 146 13.96 -0.26 8.70
N VAL A 147 13.20 0.14 7.67
CA VAL A 147 13.65 0.00 6.28
C VAL A 147 14.79 0.97 5.93
N THR A 148 14.85 2.15 6.55
CA THR A 148 15.96 3.08 6.33
C THR A 148 17.20 2.64 7.06
N GLN A 149 17.07 2.15 8.31
CA GLN A 149 18.18 1.63 9.10
C GLN A 149 18.87 0.41 8.47
N SER A 150 18.11 -0.48 7.82
CA SER A 150 18.69 -1.63 7.11
C SER A 150 19.64 -1.20 5.99
N TYR A 151 19.47 0.01 5.47
CA TYR A 151 20.30 0.62 4.43
C TYR A 151 21.33 1.63 4.98
N GLY A 152 21.50 1.71 6.30
CA GLY A 152 22.41 2.65 6.94
C GLY A 152 21.97 4.11 6.84
N LYS A 153 20.66 4.35 6.76
CA LYS A 153 20.03 5.66 6.63
C LYS A 153 19.07 5.93 7.78
N THR A 154 18.56 7.14 7.84
CA THR A 154 17.49 7.56 8.73
C THR A 154 16.26 7.97 7.91
N VAL A 155 15.13 8.15 8.56
CA VAL A 155 13.91 8.63 7.90
C VAL A 155 14.10 10.02 7.31
N GLN A 156 14.94 10.86 7.93
CA GLN A 156 15.25 12.22 7.46
C GLN A 156 16.03 12.24 6.13
N ASP A 157 16.72 11.14 5.78
CA ASP A 157 17.40 10.99 4.50
C ASP A 157 16.46 10.75 3.32
N LEU A 158 15.18 10.44 3.58
CA LEU A 158 14.17 10.27 2.52
C LEU A 158 13.86 11.63 1.88
N ASN A 159 13.98 11.73 0.56
CA ASN A 159 13.60 12.92 -0.19
C ASN A 159 12.07 13.04 -0.28
N TRP A 160 11.40 11.91 -0.44
CA TRP A 160 9.96 11.83 -0.58
C TRP A 160 9.38 10.66 0.24
N ILE A 161 8.17 10.83 0.75
CA ILE A 161 7.41 9.77 1.41
C ILE A 161 6.05 9.66 0.74
N SER A 162 5.71 8.47 0.27
CA SER A 162 4.39 8.12 -0.20
C SER A 162 3.74 7.14 0.78
N SER A 163 2.94 7.69 1.68
CA SER A 163 2.23 6.91 2.69
C SER A 163 0.88 6.42 2.18
N HIS A 164 0.31 5.43 2.86
CA HIS A 164 -1.09 5.05 2.68
C HIS A 164 -2.01 6.27 2.82
N GLN A 165 -2.88 6.48 1.84
CA GLN A 165 -3.78 7.63 1.75
C GLN A 165 -5.12 7.33 2.46
N ALA A 166 -5.07 6.95 3.74
CA ALA A 166 -6.28 6.64 4.51
C ALA A 166 -6.96 7.89 5.06
N ASN A 167 -6.18 8.82 5.58
CA ASN A 167 -6.64 10.06 6.20
C ASN A 167 -5.50 11.08 6.24
N GLN A 168 -5.76 12.29 5.79
CA GLN A 168 -4.77 13.39 5.79
C GLN A 168 -4.19 13.66 7.18
N ARG A 169 -4.97 13.46 8.25
CA ARG A 169 -4.50 13.64 9.63
C ARG A 169 -3.40 12.65 10.01
N ILE A 170 -3.45 11.42 9.48
CA ILE A 170 -2.38 10.44 9.69
C ILE A 170 -1.10 10.97 9.06
N ILE A 171 -1.14 11.42 7.81
CA ILE A 171 0.02 11.95 7.08
C ILE A 171 0.64 13.13 7.81
N LYS A 172 -0.18 14.09 8.23
CA LYS A 172 0.30 15.25 9.03
C LYS A 172 0.88 14.86 10.38
N THR A 173 0.36 13.80 11.00
CA THR A 173 0.90 13.30 12.27
C THR A 173 2.25 12.62 12.07
N ILE A 174 2.39 11.81 11.03
CA ILE A 174 3.68 11.18 10.66
C ILE A 174 4.72 12.28 10.35
N ALA A 175 4.36 13.29 9.57
CA ALA A 175 5.26 14.42 9.25
C ALA A 175 5.82 15.08 10.53
N ARG A 176 4.93 15.35 11.50
CA ARG A 176 5.35 15.92 12.80
C ARG A 176 6.20 14.96 13.64
N GLN A 177 5.87 13.67 13.67
CA GLN A 177 6.62 12.69 14.45
C GLN A 177 8.04 12.45 13.90
N THR A 178 8.17 12.53 12.59
CA THR A 178 9.44 12.31 11.90
C THR A 178 10.24 13.60 11.71
N ASP A 179 9.70 14.77 12.08
CA ASP A 179 10.28 16.09 11.80
C ASP A 179 10.60 16.29 10.31
N ILE A 180 9.75 15.76 9.44
CA ILE A 180 9.84 15.88 7.99
C ILE A 180 8.76 16.85 7.51
N PRO A 181 9.11 17.88 6.71
CA PRO A 181 8.13 18.83 6.17
C PRO A 181 7.01 18.13 5.38
N GLU A 182 5.77 18.60 5.54
CA GLU A 182 4.59 18.02 4.84
C GLU A 182 4.76 18.01 3.31
N GLU A 183 5.53 18.95 2.75
CA GLU A 183 5.81 19.07 1.32
C GLU A 183 6.60 17.89 0.75
N ARG A 184 7.30 17.12 1.60
CA ARG A 184 7.97 15.88 1.21
C ARG A 184 7.03 14.68 1.16
N PHE A 185 5.78 14.83 1.61
CA PHE A 185 4.78 13.78 1.51
C PHE A 185 4.03 13.90 0.19
N LEU A 186 4.10 12.84 -0.62
CA LEU A 186 3.33 12.74 -1.86
C LEU A 186 1.88 12.41 -1.49
N MET A 187 0.95 13.30 -1.83
CA MET A 187 -0.45 13.17 -1.45
C MET A 187 -1.37 13.31 -2.66
N ASN A 188 -2.47 12.56 -2.62
CA ASN A 188 -3.59 12.65 -3.57
C ASN A 188 -4.95 12.37 -2.92
N ILE A 189 -4.96 12.26 -1.59
CA ILE A 189 -6.15 11.87 -0.82
C ILE A 189 -7.34 12.82 -1.03
N GLU A 190 -7.10 14.12 -1.24
CA GLU A 190 -8.16 15.11 -1.47
C GLU A 190 -8.95 14.83 -2.76
N GLN A 191 -8.30 14.23 -3.77
CA GLN A 191 -8.90 13.93 -5.06
C GLN A 191 -9.38 12.47 -5.16
N ARG A 192 -8.70 11.55 -4.47
CA ARG A 192 -8.89 10.10 -4.64
C ARG A 192 -9.57 9.42 -3.47
N GLY A 193 -9.56 10.03 -2.27
CA GLY A 193 -9.99 9.36 -1.05
C GLY A 193 -9.07 8.20 -0.67
N ASN A 194 -9.58 7.30 0.17
CA ASN A 194 -8.86 6.08 0.56
C ASN A 194 -9.07 4.99 -0.50
N THR A 195 -8.13 4.85 -1.40
CA THR A 195 -8.13 3.81 -2.44
C THR A 195 -7.57 2.47 -1.97
N GLY A 196 -7.44 2.24 -0.66
CA GLY A 196 -7.00 0.95 -0.12
C GLY A 196 -5.54 0.63 -0.42
N SER A 197 -5.27 -0.62 -0.81
CA SER A 197 -3.92 -1.15 -1.00
C SER A 197 -3.07 -0.43 -2.05
N PRO A 198 -3.59 0.05 -3.18
CA PRO A 198 -2.79 0.76 -4.18
C PRO A 198 -2.51 2.23 -3.82
N SER A 199 -3.07 2.77 -2.75
CA SER A 199 -3.08 4.22 -2.48
C SER A 199 -1.68 4.87 -2.47
N CYS A 200 -0.70 4.27 -1.79
CA CYS A 200 0.67 4.81 -1.77
C CYS A 200 1.32 4.73 -3.15
N ALA A 201 1.09 3.66 -3.89
CA ALA A 201 1.66 3.49 -5.22
C ALA A 201 1.00 4.42 -6.27
N ILE A 202 -0.31 4.66 -6.17
CA ILE A 202 -1.01 5.66 -7.00
C ILE A 202 -0.45 7.06 -6.70
N SER A 203 -0.33 7.41 -5.41
CA SER A 203 0.22 8.70 -5.00
C SER A 203 1.64 8.91 -5.51
N LEU A 204 2.50 7.89 -5.44
CA LEU A 204 3.84 7.94 -6.04
C LEU A 204 3.76 8.14 -7.55
N SER A 205 2.95 7.35 -8.26
CA SER A 205 2.81 7.41 -9.72
C SER A 205 2.37 8.78 -10.21
N GLU A 206 1.37 9.38 -9.57
CA GLU A 206 0.86 10.71 -9.92
C GLU A 206 1.87 11.84 -9.63
N ASN A 207 2.82 11.60 -8.71
CA ASN A 207 3.82 12.58 -8.32
C ASN A 207 5.25 12.25 -8.81
N LEU A 208 5.42 11.28 -9.69
CA LEU A 208 6.74 10.87 -10.22
C LEU A 208 7.54 12.04 -10.84
N HIS A 209 6.86 13.05 -11.38
CA HIS A 209 7.48 14.25 -11.94
C HIS A 209 8.28 15.08 -10.91
N LYS A 210 8.04 14.88 -9.62
CA LYS A 210 8.76 15.52 -8.52
C LYS A 210 10.05 14.78 -8.15
N VAL A 211 10.09 13.48 -8.41
CA VAL A 211 11.20 12.59 -8.03
C VAL A 211 12.33 12.73 -9.03
N LYS A 212 13.54 12.92 -8.54
CA LYS A 212 14.75 13.09 -9.36
C LYS A 212 15.66 11.86 -9.24
N PRO A 213 16.53 11.61 -10.23
CA PRO A 213 17.56 10.58 -10.11
C PRO A 213 18.42 10.79 -8.85
N GLY A 214 18.54 9.73 -8.05
CA GLY A 214 19.25 9.76 -6.77
C GLY A 214 18.37 10.03 -5.55
N ASP A 215 17.10 10.46 -5.73
CA ASP A 215 16.18 10.61 -4.62
C ASP A 215 15.84 9.26 -3.97
N LEU A 216 15.75 9.29 -2.65
CA LEU A 216 15.22 8.18 -1.85
C LEU A 216 13.75 8.40 -1.58
N VAL A 217 12.94 7.41 -1.92
CA VAL A 217 11.48 7.42 -1.71
C VAL A 217 11.08 6.32 -0.75
N GLY A 218 10.46 6.70 0.36
CA GLY A 218 9.87 5.75 1.31
C GLY A 218 8.39 5.51 1.00
N LEU A 219 7.99 4.25 0.91
CA LEU A 219 6.57 3.86 0.89
C LEU A 219 6.23 3.26 2.25
N THR A 220 5.13 3.70 2.86
CA THR A 220 4.68 3.15 4.14
C THR A 220 3.17 2.97 4.16
N VAL A 221 2.73 1.86 4.69
CA VAL A 221 1.32 1.45 4.71
C VAL A 221 0.94 0.87 6.07
N PHE A 222 -0.35 0.91 6.35
CA PHE A 222 -0.95 0.25 7.51
C PHE A 222 -2.29 -0.36 7.10
N GLY A 223 -2.46 -1.66 7.30
CA GLY A 223 -3.62 -2.41 6.84
C GLY A 223 -4.62 -2.72 7.94
N GLY A 224 -5.90 -2.84 7.60
CA GLY A 224 -6.92 -3.38 8.50
C GLY A 224 -6.58 -4.81 8.91
N GLY A 225 -6.88 -5.16 10.16
CA GLY A 225 -6.45 -6.42 10.76
C GLY A 225 -5.02 -6.40 11.31
N TYR A 226 -4.29 -5.33 10.99
CA TYR A 226 -2.94 -4.89 11.34
C TYR A 226 -1.81 -5.88 11.04
#